data_6603e81306f69e6a9fd7705d7bd3a31d
#
_entry.id   6603e81306f69e6a9fd7705d7bd3a31d
#
_cell.length_a   1.000
_cell.length_b   1.000
_cell.length_c   1.000
_cell.angle_alpha   90.00
_cell.angle_beta   90.00
_cell.angle_gamma   90.00
#
_symmetry.space_group_name_H-M   'P 1'
#
loop_
_entity.id
_entity.type
_entity.pdbx_description
1 polymer ?
#
loop_
_entity_poly.entity_id
_entity_poly.type
_entity_poly.pdbx_seq_one_letter_code
_entity_poly.pdbx_strand_id
1 'polypeptide(L)'
;MKSLYILALAVFLAHPLKANEILYLSDFVSKIPLWEVYPNSSSQVTGDNGKAFGYYQITSIMVKDYNRISGESLTHEDCFDPTISKEIAYTVLHHYSKHIQRQGIEVTVKHWLFIWNGGGGAWKRVEKPRKDYKQKHLEAYAKRAMTFL
;
A
#
# COMPACT_ATOMS: atom_id res chain seq x y z
N MET A 1 46.64 9.09 30.32
CA MET A 1 45.96 8.33 29.26
C MET A 1 44.57 8.91 29.10
N LYS A 2 44.32 9.66 28.01
CA LYS A 2 43.00 10.25 27.75
C LYS A 2 42.25 9.34 26.79
N SER A 3 41.21 8.70 27.31
CA SER A 3 40.31 7.82 26.52
C SER A 3 39.48 8.68 25.58
N LEU A 4 39.66 8.51 24.28
CA LEU A 4 38.93 9.21 23.22
C LEU A 4 37.67 8.39 22.95
N TYR A 5 36.52 8.82 23.49
CA TYR A 5 35.22 8.27 23.11
C TYR A 5 34.86 8.80 21.74
N ILE A 6 35.00 7.97 20.72
CA ILE A 6 34.46 8.22 19.38
C ILE A 6 32.93 7.98 19.47
N LEU A 7 32.18 9.06 19.53
CA LEU A 7 30.73 9.06 19.41
C LEU A 7 30.40 8.78 17.94
N ALA A 8 30.10 7.53 17.62
CA ALA A 8 29.58 7.16 16.31
C ALA A 8 28.16 7.72 16.19
N LEU A 9 28.05 8.93 15.62
CA LEU A 9 26.78 9.52 15.23
C LEU A 9 26.23 8.71 14.04
N ALA A 10 25.39 7.72 14.31
CA ALA A 10 24.64 7.02 13.28
C ALA A 10 23.65 8.00 12.66
N VAL A 11 24.07 8.68 11.61
CA VAL A 11 23.19 9.46 10.74
C VAL A 11 22.31 8.46 10.03
N PHE A 12 21.11 8.21 10.55
CA PHE A 12 20.03 7.54 9.85
C PHE A 12 19.61 8.44 8.68
N LEU A 13 20.34 8.34 7.58
CA LEU A 13 19.92 8.90 6.30
C LEU A 13 18.62 8.19 5.93
N ALA A 14 17.49 8.86 6.17
CA ALA A 14 16.22 8.47 5.58
C ALA A 14 16.43 8.57 4.05
N HIS A 15 16.71 7.44 3.41
CA HIS A 15 16.87 7.41 1.96
C HIS A 15 15.52 7.80 1.35
N PRO A 16 15.45 8.92 0.62
CA PRO A 16 14.25 9.22 -0.16
C PRO A 16 14.04 8.09 -1.18
N LEU A 17 12.79 7.76 -1.48
CA LEU A 17 12.50 6.90 -2.60
C LEU A 17 13.18 7.48 -3.85
N LYS A 18 13.84 6.63 -4.63
CA LYS A 18 14.43 7.06 -5.90
C LYS A 18 13.32 7.55 -6.83
N ALA A 19 13.59 8.52 -7.69
CA ALA A 19 12.59 9.06 -8.62
C ALA A 19 11.89 7.96 -9.45
N ASN A 20 12.63 6.93 -9.85
CA ASN A 20 12.07 5.77 -10.57
C ASN A 20 11.08 4.96 -9.73
N GLU A 21 11.30 4.83 -8.41
CA GLU A 21 10.38 4.12 -7.51
C GLU A 21 9.07 4.88 -7.33
N ILE A 22 9.13 6.23 -7.28
CA ILE A 22 7.94 7.09 -7.21
C ILE A 22 7.11 6.97 -8.48
N LEU A 23 7.74 7.03 -9.65
CA LEU A 23 7.06 6.88 -10.94
C LEU A 23 6.43 5.49 -11.07
N TYR A 24 7.13 4.44 -10.63
CA TYR A 24 6.64 3.07 -10.67
C TYR A 24 5.46 2.85 -9.73
N LEU A 25 5.49 3.40 -8.50
CA LEU A 25 4.35 3.36 -7.58
C LEU A 25 3.14 4.13 -8.14
N SER A 26 3.34 5.30 -8.74
CA SER A 26 2.26 6.07 -9.34
C SER A 26 1.60 5.33 -10.50
N ASP A 27 2.38 4.66 -11.35
CA ASP A 27 1.86 3.80 -12.42
C ASP A 27 1.06 2.62 -11.86
N PHE A 28 1.61 1.91 -10.87
CA PHE A 28 0.91 0.83 -10.18
C PHE A 28 -0.42 1.28 -9.60
N VAL A 29 -0.44 2.40 -8.86
CA VAL A 29 -1.66 2.94 -8.25
C VAL A 29 -2.71 3.26 -9.31
N SER A 30 -2.33 3.82 -10.46
CA SER A 30 -3.26 4.15 -11.53
C SER A 30 -3.96 2.93 -12.15
N LYS A 31 -3.37 1.75 -12.01
CA LYS A 31 -3.88 0.48 -12.55
C LYS A 31 -4.77 -0.29 -11.57
N ILE A 32 -4.79 0.06 -10.27
CA ILE A 32 -5.60 -0.64 -9.26
C ILE A 32 -7.07 -0.83 -9.71
N PRO A 33 -7.77 0.17 -10.27
CA PRO A 33 -9.15 -0.02 -10.71
C PRO A 33 -9.34 -1.12 -11.77
N LEU A 34 -8.31 -1.46 -12.54
CA LEU A 34 -8.41 -2.47 -13.59
C LEU A 34 -8.75 -3.86 -13.04
N TRP A 35 -8.26 -4.22 -11.87
CA TRP A 35 -8.56 -5.52 -11.28
C TRP A 35 -9.56 -5.47 -10.12
N GLU A 36 -9.82 -4.27 -9.55
CA GLU A 36 -10.79 -4.13 -8.46
C GLU A 36 -12.23 -4.06 -8.98
N VAL A 37 -12.48 -3.28 -10.04
CA VAL A 37 -13.85 -2.99 -10.49
C VAL A 37 -14.14 -3.33 -11.95
N TYR A 38 -13.14 -3.72 -12.75
CA TYR A 38 -13.37 -4.04 -14.14
C TYR A 38 -14.41 -5.19 -14.31
N PRO A 39 -15.37 -5.09 -15.22
CA PRO A 39 -15.57 -4.04 -16.25
C PRO A 39 -16.49 -2.87 -15.81
N ASN A 40 -16.77 -2.69 -14.52
CA ASN A 40 -17.65 -1.62 -14.04
C ASN A 40 -16.98 -0.25 -14.18
N SER A 41 -17.71 0.72 -14.73
CA SER A 41 -17.22 2.09 -14.96
C SER A 41 -17.79 3.13 -14.00
N SER A 42 -18.61 2.73 -13.00
CA SER A 42 -19.21 3.66 -12.05
C SER A 42 -18.30 3.91 -10.84
N SER A 43 -18.08 5.19 -10.49
CA SER A 43 -17.38 5.55 -9.27
C SER A 43 -18.17 5.24 -7.99
N GLN A 44 -19.49 4.98 -8.12
CA GLN A 44 -20.39 4.61 -7.01
C GLN A 44 -20.41 3.11 -6.73
N VAL A 45 -19.43 2.37 -7.22
CA VAL A 45 -19.34 0.92 -6.98
C VAL A 45 -19.07 0.64 -5.51
N THR A 46 -19.83 -0.29 -4.96
CA THR A 46 -19.56 -0.88 -3.65
C THR A 46 -19.23 -2.37 -3.81
N GLY A 47 -18.23 -2.84 -3.12
CA GLY A 47 -17.81 -4.23 -3.09
C GLY A 47 -17.72 -4.78 -1.68
N ASP A 48 -17.33 -6.05 -1.54
CA ASP A 48 -17.19 -6.74 -0.26
C ASP A 48 -18.41 -6.54 0.66
N ASN A 49 -19.61 -6.80 0.10
CA ASN A 49 -20.90 -6.61 0.82
C ASN A 49 -21.06 -5.19 1.40
N GLY A 50 -20.69 -4.16 0.65
CA GLY A 50 -20.81 -2.75 1.07
C GLY A 50 -19.69 -2.26 1.98
N LYS A 51 -18.56 -2.97 2.06
CA LYS A 51 -17.42 -2.57 2.90
C LYS A 51 -16.29 -1.91 2.13
N ALA A 52 -16.33 -1.95 0.79
CA ALA A 52 -15.31 -1.37 -0.08
C ALA A 52 -15.97 -0.41 -1.08
N PHE A 53 -15.47 0.81 -1.20
CA PHE A 53 -16.07 1.92 -1.94
C PHE A 53 -15.21 2.40 -3.09
N GLY A 54 -15.89 2.78 -4.18
CA GLY A 54 -15.33 3.45 -5.33
C GLY A 54 -14.47 2.58 -6.24
N TYR A 55 -13.85 3.19 -7.24
CA TYR A 55 -12.99 2.51 -8.22
C TYR A 55 -11.83 1.75 -7.60
N TYR A 56 -11.33 2.23 -6.49
CA TYR A 56 -10.19 1.65 -5.77
C TYR A 56 -10.60 0.62 -4.73
N GLN A 57 -11.90 0.42 -4.51
CA GLN A 57 -12.42 -0.50 -3.49
C GLN A 57 -11.78 -0.25 -2.11
N ILE A 58 -11.74 1.02 -1.71
CA ILE A 58 -11.20 1.44 -0.42
C ILE A 58 -12.10 0.97 0.72
N THR A 59 -11.51 0.37 1.74
CA THR A 59 -12.23 0.00 2.97
C THR A 59 -12.13 1.10 4.03
N SER A 60 -13.07 1.12 4.98
CA SER A 60 -13.03 2.08 6.10
C SER A 60 -11.75 1.95 6.95
N ILE A 61 -11.16 0.76 7.00
CA ILE A 61 -9.88 0.54 7.70
C ILE A 61 -8.75 1.28 6.98
N MET A 62 -8.74 1.25 5.64
CA MET A 62 -7.74 1.97 4.85
C MET A 62 -7.89 3.49 4.98
N VAL A 63 -9.13 4.02 5.05
CA VAL A 63 -9.37 5.45 5.31
C VAL A 63 -8.81 5.84 6.68
N LYS A 64 -9.06 5.04 7.72
CA LYS A 64 -8.49 5.30 9.05
C LYS A 64 -6.95 5.30 9.04
N ASP A 65 -6.34 4.40 8.28
CA ASP A 65 -4.89 4.34 8.14
C ASP A 65 -4.35 5.56 7.39
N TYR A 66 -5.01 5.96 6.30
CA TYR A 66 -4.70 7.19 5.59
C TYR A 66 -4.78 8.42 6.51
N ASN A 67 -5.88 8.61 7.23
CA ASN A 67 -6.06 9.73 8.14
C ASN A 67 -4.96 9.78 9.21
N ARG A 68 -4.57 8.62 9.75
CA ARG A 68 -3.44 8.51 10.69
C ARG A 68 -2.11 8.92 10.06
N ILE A 69 -1.88 8.59 8.78
CA ILE A 69 -0.62 8.87 8.07
C ILE A 69 -0.55 10.33 7.62
N SER A 70 -1.64 10.86 7.07
CA SER A 70 -1.70 12.19 6.47
C SER A 70 -2.03 13.32 7.46
N GLY A 71 -2.70 12.99 8.57
CA GLY A 71 -3.29 13.95 9.49
C GLY A 71 -4.66 14.50 9.05
N GLU A 72 -5.20 13.95 7.95
CA GLU A 72 -6.52 14.31 7.42
C GLU A 72 -7.67 13.65 8.20
N SER A 73 -8.92 14.01 7.84
CA SER A 73 -10.13 13.51 8.49
C SER A 73 -11.19 13.12 7.46
N LEU A 74 -10.78 12.34 6.44
CA LEU A 74 -11.69 11.82 5.42
C LEU A 74 -12.67 10.80 6.02
N THR A 75 -13.88 10.78 5.46
CA THR A 75 -14.89 9.75 5.69
C THR A 75 -14.77 8.61 4.68
N HIS A 76 -15.48 7.51 4.90
CA HIS A 76 -15.46 6.40 3.92
C HIS A 76 -16.17 6.76 2.62
N GLU A 77 -17.20 7.63 2.69
CA GLU A 77 -17.96 8.12 1.54
C GLU A 77 -17.11 8.98 0.59
N ASP A 78 -16.07 9.66 1.08
CA ASP A 78 -15.15 10.43 0.24
C ASP A 78 -14.43 9.54 -0.79
N CYS A 79 -14.36 8.23 -0.55
CA CYS A 79 -13.76 7.26 -1.47
C CYS A 79 -14.56 7.03 -2.77
N PHE A 80 -15.77 7.58 -2.89
CA PHE A 80 -16.47 7.60 -4.16
C PHE A 80 -15.87 8.64 -5.14
N ASP A 81 -15.09 9.60 -4.66
CA ASP A 81 -14.27 10.46 -5.50
C ASP A 81 -13.01 9.70 -5.95
N PRO A 82 -12.81 9.49 -7.29
CA PRO A 82 -11.65 8.77 -7.79
C PRO A 82 -10.32 9.44 -7.47
N THR A 83 -10.31 10.78 -7.36
CA THR A 83 -9.10 11.56 -7.06
C THR A 83 -8.67 11.33 -5.61
N ILE A 84 -9.62 11.40 -4.69
CA ILE A 84 -9.41 11.12 -3.27
C ILE A 84 -8.97 9.66 -3.08
N SER A 85 -9.65 8.74 -3.71
CA SER A 85 -9.28 7.30 -3.64
C SER A 85 -7.88 7.03 -4.16
N LYS A 86 -7.48 7.69 -5.25
CA LYS A 86 -6.12 7.58 -5.80
C LYS A 86 -5.07 8.12 -4.83
N GLU A 87 -5.35 9.25 -4.19
CA GLU A 87 -4.49 9.85 -3.18
C GLU A 87 -4.32 8.94 -1.96
N ILE A 88 -5.43 8.39 -1.45
CA ILE A 88 -5.41 7.41 -0.35
C ILE A 88 -4.51 6.22 -0.72
N ALA A 89 -4.72 5.63 -1.90
CA ALA A 89 -3.96 4.49 -2.38
C ALA A 89 -2.45 4.79 -2.44
N TYR A 90 -2.09 5.92 -3.05
CA TYR A 90 -0.70 6.33 -3.17
C TYR A 90 -0.05 6.56 -1.80
N THR A 91 -0.71 7.34 -0.94
CA THR A 91 -0.18 7.72 0.37
C THR A 91 0.05 6.50 1.28
N VAL A 92 -0.91 5.59 1.32
CA VAL A 92 -0.81 4.38 2.15
C VAL A 92 0.31 3.47 1.63
N LEU A 93 0.34 3.18 0.33
CA LEU A 93 1.38 2.33 -0.25
C LEU A 93 2.77 2.95 -0.15
N HIS A 94 2.90 4.26 -0.35
CA HIS A 94 4.16 4.98 -0.19
C HIS A 94 4.67 4.92 1.26
N HIS A 95 3.79 5.13 2.25
CA HIS A 95 4.13 5.04 3.67
C HIS A 95 4.71 3.66 4.02
N TYR A 96 4.04 2.59 3.60
CA TYR A 96 4.51 1.23 3.87
C TYR A 96 5.74 0.85 3.07
N SER A 97 5.90 1.36 1.84
CA SER A 97 7.14 1.19 1.07
C SER A 97 8.34 1.74 1.82
N LYS A 98 8.22 2.96 2.35
CA LYS A 98 9.29 3.54 3.19
C LYS A 98 9.54 2.73 4.46
N HIS A 99 8.49 2.19 5.07
CA HIS A 99 8.65 1.33 6.25
C HIS A 99 9.43 0.05 5.92
N ILE A 100 9.14 -0.61 4.80
CA ILE A 100 9.82 -1.82 4.33
C ILE A 100 11.29 -1.51 4.03
N GLN A 101 11.57 -0.41 3.32
CA GLN A 101 12.94 0.01 2.99
C GLN A 101 13.79 0.28 4.22
N ARG A 102 13.21 0.87 5.28
CA ARG A 102 13.91 1.05 6.57
C ARG A 102 14.31 -0.27 7.24
N GLN A 103 13.69 -1.40 6.87
CA GLN A 103 14.09 -2.74 7.29
C GLN A 103 15.20 -3.34 6.41
N GLY A 104 15.73 -2.59 5.43
CA GLY A 104 16.72 -3.08 4.47
C GLY A 104 16.15 -3.99 3.39
N ILE A 105 14.82 -3.99 3.18
CA ILE A 105 14.13 -4.85 2.23
C ILE A 105 13.80 -4.05 0.96
N GLU A 106 14.10 -4.62 -0.21
CA GLU A 106 13.70 -4.05 -1.50
C GLU A 106 12.18 -4.21 -1.70
N VAL A 107 11.50 -3.10 -2.05
CA VAL A 107 10.06 -3.11 -2.27
C VAL A 107 9.75 -3.66 -3.66
N THR A 108 8.83 -4.60 -3.72
CA THR A 108 8.36 -5.21 -4.96
C THR A 108 6.85 -5.00 -5.15
N VAL A 109 6.35 -5.19 -6.37
CA VAL A 109 4.91 -5.20 -6.67
C VAL A 109 4.14 -6.16 -5.76
N LYS A 110 4.71 -7.30 -5.43
CA LYS A 110 4.06 -8.27 -4.53
C LYS A 110 3.84 -7.70 -3.12
N HIS A 111 4.75 -6.88 -2.62
CA HIS A 111 4.55 -6.15 -1.37
C HIS A 111 3.33 -5.23 -1.45
N TRP A 112 3.19 -4.44 -2.53
CA TRP A 112 2.05 -3.55 -2.72
C TRP A 112 0.73 -4.30 -2.82
N LEU A 113 0.68 -5.39 -3.57
CA LEU A 113 -0.52 -6.22 -3.70
C LEU A 113 -0.94 -6.83 -2.37
N PHE A 114 0.04 -7.29 -1.56
CA PHE A 114 -0.24 -7.84 -0.24
C PHE A 114 -0.71 -6.78 0.74
N ILE A 115 -0.11 -5.59 0.74
CA ILE A 115 -0.54 -4.45 1.56
C ILE A 115 -1.95 -4.04 1.14
N TRP A 116 -2.20 -3.92 -0.16
CA TRP A 116 -3.47 -3.48 -0.70
C TRP A 116 -4.64 -4.37 -0.26
N ASN A 117 -4.50 -5.66 -0.45
CA ASN A 117 -5.57 -6.61 -0.12
C ASN A 117 -5.55 -7.06 1.35
N GLY A 118 -4.40 -7.13 1.98
CA GLY A 118 -4.23 -7.71 3.31
C GLY A 118 -4.00 -6.72 4.46
N GLY A 119 -3.90 -5.42 4.14
CA GLY A 119 -3.57 -4.36 5.09
C GLY A 119 -2.08 -4.17 5.31
N GLY A 120 -1.72 -3.08 5.98
CA GLY A 120 -0.35 -2.60 6.11
C GLY A 120 0.69 -3.57 6.67
N GLY A 121 0.27 -4.56 7.45
CA GLY A 121 1.19 -5.60 7.95
C GLY A 121 1.39 -6.80 7.03
N ALA A 122 0.63 -6.89 5.93
CA ALA A 122 0.63 -8.07 5.07
C ALA A 122 1.94 -8.25 4.26
N TRP A 123 2.72 -7.20 4.06
CA TRP A 123 4.03 -7.27 3.42
C TRP A 123 4.97 -8.30 4.07
N LYS A 124 4.87 -8.50 5.40
CA LYS A 124 5.66 -9.50 6.14
C LYS A 124 5.44 -10.92 5.64
N ARG A 125 4.30 -11.19 4.98
CA ARG A 125 4.00 -12.49 4.39
C ARG A 125 4.65 -12.72 3.03
N VAL A 126 5.18 -11.67 2.40
CA VAL A 126 6.06 -11.79 1.24
C VAL A 126 7.41 -12.34 1.69
N GLU A 127 7.95 -11.77 2.79
CA GLU A 127 9.25 -12.12 3.34
C GLU A 127 9.24 -13.46 4.09
N LYS A 128 8.16 -13.73 4.82
CA LYS A 128 7.97 -14.95 5.63
C LYS A 128 6.60 -15.56 5.33
N PRO A 129 6.45 -16.29 4.21
CA PRO A 129 5.20 -16.94 3.84
C PRO A 129 4.75 -17.94 4.90
N ARG A 130 3.43 -18.02 5.11
CA ARG A 130 2.81 -18.95 6.06
C ARG A 130 1.95 -19.97 5.31
N LYS A 131 1.77 -21.16 5.89
CA LYS A 131 0.90 -22.21 5.32
C LYS A 131 -0.54 -22.09 5.87
N ASP A 132 -1.16 -20.91 5.72
CA ASP A 132 -2.52 -20.64 6.21
C ASP A 132 -3.44 -20.11 5.10
N TYR A 133 -4.74 -20.01 5.41
CA TYR A 133 -5.76 -19.52 4.47
C TYR A 133 -5.45 -18.10 3.98
N LYS A 134 -5.01 -17.20 4.88
CA LYS A 134 -4.72 -15.81 4.51
C LYS A 134 -3.58 -15.72 3.50
N GLN A 135 -2.53 -16.55 3.64
CA GLN A 135 -1.44 -16.60 2.66
C GLN A 135 -1.95 -17.05 1.29
N LYS A 136 -2.74 -18.13 1.24
CA LYS A 136 -3.32 -18.63 -0.01
C LYS A 136 -4.20 -17.58 -0.68
N HIS A 137 -5.02 -16.86 0.08
CA HIS A 137 -5.86 -15.78 -0.42
C HIS A 137 -5.02 -14.63 -1.03
N LEU A 138 -4.00 -14.16 -0.33
CA LEU A 138 -3.11 -13.09 -0.81
C LEU A 138 -2.35 -13.50 -2.09
N GLU A 139 -1.87 -14.75 -2.16
CA GLU A 139 -1.20 -15.26 -3.36
C GLU A 139 -2.16 -15.34 -4.56
N ALA A 140 -3.38 -15.82 -4.34
CA ALA A 140 -4.40 -15.89 -5.40
C ALA A 140 -4.78 -14.48 -5.89
N TYR A 141 -4.97 -13.53 -4.98
CA TYR A 141 -5.23 -12.14 -5.32
C TYR A 141 -4.07 -11.54 -6.12
N ALA A 142 -2.83 -11.68 -5.65
CA ALA A 142 -1.66 -11.16 -6.36
C ALA A 142 -1.51 -11.77 -7.76
N LYS A 143 -1.71 -13.08 -7.90
CA LYS A 143 -1.68 -13.76 -9.20
C LYS A 143 -2.70 -13.15 -10.18
N ARG A 144 -3.93 -12.90 -9.73
CA ARG A 144 -4.96 -12.27 -10.56
C ARG A 144 -4.59 -10.84 -10.94
N ALA A 145 -4.21 -10.00 -9.96
CA ALA A 145 -3.88 -8.60 -10.20
C ALA A 145 -2.68 -8.43 -11.14
N MET A 146 -1.68 -9.30 -11.06
CA MET A 146 -0.50 -9.27 -11.94
C MET A 146 -0.83 -9.47 -13.42
N THR A 147 -1.99 -10.00 -13.77
CA THR A 147 -2.42 -10.12 -15.18
C THR A 147 -2.78 -8.77 -15.81
N PHE A 148 -2.92 -7.71 -15.02
CA PHE A 148 -3.25 -6.35 -15.45
C PHE A 148 -2.04 -5.40 -15.42
N LEU A 149 -0.91 -5.82 -14.91
CA LEU A 149 0.32 -5.03 -14.80
C LEU A 149 1.26 -5.25 -15.97
#